data_a5f61a6893fdbaf6860d49617ad97bd2
#
_entry.id   a5f61a6893fdbaf6860d49617ad97bd2
#
_cell.length_a   1.000
_cell.length_b   1.000
_cell.length_c   1.000
_cell.angle_alpha   90.00
_cell.angle_beta   90.00
_cell.angle_gamma   90.00
#
_symmetry.space_group_name_H-M   'P 1'
#
loop_
_entity.id
_entity.type
_entity.pdbx_description
1 polymer ?
#
loop_
_entity_poly.entity_id
_entity_poly.type
_entity_poly.pdbx_seq_one_letter_code
_entity_poly.pdbx_strand_id
1 'polypeptide(L)'
;MKTNFMKHLITREQAPLLRSQLRRRREAGFTLMELLIVISIMLILMLIAIPNFAGMKMQANETSAIQSLRAIYQAQIQYQTNYPASGFAPTLGILGGDPKSGQPSPQSAQLLQGDLTSGQKSGYTFAIVNPTKVTVNNQDMYTGYEATAVPQAVGKTGHRGFCIDQQGEVKADPAGGTNCTVALQ
;
A
#
# COMPACT_ATOMS: atom_id res chain seq x y z
N MET A 1 32.04 64.35 -50.76
CA MET A 1 33.09 65.08 -50.00
C MET A 1 33.58 64.12 -48.94
N LYS A 2 34.81 63.61 -49.17
CA LYS A 2 35.93 63.47 -48.23
C LYS A 2 35.57 62.79 -46.89
N THR A 3 36.16 61.73 -46.52
CA THR A 3 37.51 61.15 -46.34
C THR A 3 37.49 60.47 -44.99
N ASN A 4 37.97 59.42 -44.80
CA ASN A 4 39.23 58.68 -44.53
C ASN A 4 38.97 57.64 -43.49
N PHE A 5 39.18 56.36 -43.79
CA PHE A 5 40.48 55.68 -43.62
C PHE A 5 41.15 55.87 -42.25
N MET A 6 40.90 54.85 -41.42
CA MET A 6 42.02 54.40 -40.55
C MET A 6 41.87 52.89 -40.22
N LYS A 7 42.65 52.11 -40.95
CA LYS A 7 43.08 50.81 -40.55
C LYS A 7 43.81 50.92 -39.20
N HIS A 8 43.38 50.22 -38.19
CA HIS A 8 44.28 49.90 -37.11
C HIS A 8 44.43 48.40 -37.00
N LEU A 9 45.59 47.95 -37.42
CA LEU A 9 46.21 46.69 -37.11
C LEU A 9 46.16 46.45 -35.60
N ILE A 10 45.35 45.52 -35.19
CA ILE A 10 45.52 44.90 -33.87
C ILE A 10 46.14 43.51 -34.15
N THR A 11 47.37 43.49 -33.85
CA THR A 11 48.36 42.39 -33.84
C THR A 11 47.81 41.07 -33.30
N ARG A 12 48.04 40.12 -34.14
CA ARG A 12 47.81 38.68 -33.99
C ARG A 12 48.85 38.09 -33.05
N GLU A 13 48.80 38.41 -31.73
CA GLU A 13 49.88 37.93 -30.85
C GLU A 13 49.49 37.71 -29.39
N GLN A 14 48.23 37.38 -29.12
CA GLN A 14 47.88 36.97 -27.75
C GLN A 14 46.96 35.75 -27.69
N ALA A 15 47.10 34.77 -28.53
CA ALA A 15 46.30 33.57 -28.53
C ALA A 15 47.03 32.25 -28.17
N PRO A 16 48.09 32.20 -27.36
CA PRO A 16 48.55 30.89 -26.88
C PRO A 16 48.41 30.65 -25.36
N LEU A 17 47.83 31.53 -24.55
CA LEU A 17 47.87 31.35 -23.09
C LEU A 17 46.56 30.84 -22.45
N LEU A 18 45.54 30.57 -23.22
CA LEU A 18 44.26 30.03 -22.70
C LEU A 18 44.09 28.51 -22.92
N ARG A 19 45.11 27.82 -23.44
CA ARG A 19 45.03 26.37 -23.74
C ARG A 19 45.62 25.44 -22.69
N SER A 20 46.10 25.95 -21.57
CA SER A 20 46.81 25.09 -20.57
C SER A 20 46.06 24.86 -19.26
N GLN A 21 44.78 25.23 -19.15
CA GLN A 21 44.00 25.02 -17.91
C GLN A 21 42.83 24.02 -18.06
N LEU A 22 42.76 23.25 -19.12
CA LEU A 22 42.03 22.01 -19.11
C LEU A 22 42.82 20.96 -18.34
N ARG A 23 42.90 21.15 -17.03
CA ARG A 23 43.31 20.14 -16.09
C ARG A 23 42.44 18.92 -16.34
N ARG A 24 42.92 17.96 -17.12
CA ARG A 24 42.33 16.62 -17.17
C ARG A 24 42.17 16.18 -15.73
N ARG A 25 40.93 16.26 -15.21
CA ARG A 25 40.58 15.48 -14.03
C ARG A 25 40.89 14.04 -14.43
N ARG A 26 41.94 13.49 -13.86
CA ARG A 26 42.23 12.06 -13.93
C ARG A 26 40.96 11.41 -13.37
N GLU A 27 40.17 10.85 -14.22
CA GLU A 27 39.11 9.91 -13.81
C GLU A 27 39.89 8.76 -13.17
N ALA A 28 39.98 8.77 -11.85
CA ALA A 28 40.49 7.65 -11.09
C ALA A 28 39.53 6.49 -11.32
N GLY A 29 39.89 5.59 -12.20
CA GLY A 29 39.10 4.37 -12.41
C GLY A 29 39.14 3.56 -11.11
N PHE A 30 37.97 2.98 -10.77
CA PHE A 30 37.86 2.06 -9.65
C PHE A 30 38.77 0.87 -9.82
N THR A 31 39.45 0.48 -8.77
CA THR A 31 40.26 -0.74 -8.77
C THR A 31 39.36 -1.97 -8.60
N LEU A 32 39.74 -3.08 -9.21
CA LEU A 32 39.03 -4.35 -9.06
C LEU A 32 38.96 -4.77 -7.56
N MET A 33 40.01 -4.44 -6.81
CA MET A 33 40.10 -4.74 -5.38
C MET A 33 39.12 -3.91 -4.54
N GLU A 34 38.90 -2.61 -4.86
CA GLU A 34 37.90 -1.78 -4.19
C GLU A 34 36.46 -2.33 -4.40
N LEU A 35 36.18 -2.77 -5.62
CA LEU A 35 34.87 -3.37 -5.91
C LEU A 35 34.68 -4.67 -5.13
N LEU A 36 35.75 -5.52 -5.06
CA LEU A 36 35.67 -6.80 -4.36
C LEU A 36 35.45 -6.62 -2.84
N ILE A 37 36.12 -5.64 -2.22
CA ILE A 37 35.90 -5.33 -0.79
C ILE A 37 34.47 -4.86 -0.55
N VAL A 38 33.94 -3.97 -1.38
CA VAL A 38 32.57 -3.44 -1.24
C VAL A 38 31.51 -4.56 -1.35
N ILE A 39 31.62 -5.42 -2.38
CA ILE A 39 30.65 -6.53 -2.50
C ILE A 39 30.76 -7.52 -1.35
N SER A 40 31.97 -7.77 -0.83
CA SER A 40 32.16 -8.65 0.33
C SER A 40 31.46 -8.12 1.58
N ILE A 41 31.59 -6.82 1.86
CA ILE A 41 30.90 -6.17 2.98
C ILE A 41 29.38 -6.19 2.77
N MET A 42 28.89 -5.91 1.54
CA MET A 42 27.46 -5.96 1.23
C MET A 42 26.88 -7.34 1.47
N LEU A 43 27.58 -8.41 1.08
CA LEU A 43 27.11 -9.79 1.30
C LEU A 43 27.01 -10.12 2.79
N ILE A 44 27.98 -9.70 3.62
CA ILE A 44 27.91 -9.90 5.07
C ILE A 44 26.71 -9.19 5.68
N LEU A 45 26.45 -7.92 5.27
CA LEU A 45 25.31 -7.16 5.77
C LEU A 45 23.97 -7.78 5.33
N MET A 46 23.87 -8.31 4.11
CA MET A 46 22.68 -8.98 3.63
C MET A 46 22.31 -10.24 4.44
N LEU A 47 23.31 -11.01 4.88
CA LEU A 47 23.07 -12.20 5.71
C LEU A 47 22.36 -11.90 7.03
N ILE A 48 22.58 -10.71 7.60
CA ILE A 48 21.95 -10.27 8.85
C ILE A 48 20.58 -9.60 8.56
N ALA A 49 20.47 -8.87 7.45
CA ALA A 49 19.28 -8.08 7.12
C ALA A 49 18.08 -8.94 6.65
N ILE A 50 18.31 -9.99 5.86
CA ILE A 50 17.24 -10.80 5.24
C ILE A 50 16.28 -11.43 6.25
N PRO A 51 16.72 -12.14 7.32
CA PRO A 51 15.81 -12.81 8.26
C PRO A 51 14.94 -11.80 9.02
N ASN A 52 15.48 -10.64 9.39
CA ASN A 52 14.73 -9.61 10.11
C ASN A 52 13.66 -8.95 9.22
N PHE A 53 13.93 -8.79 7.93
CA PHE A 53 12.99 -8.18 6.99
C PHE A 53 11.70 -8.98 6.82
N ALA A 54 11.76 -10.31 6.84
CA ALA A 54 10.58 -11.17 6.72
C ALA A 54 9.62 -10.98 7.90
N GLY A 55 10.13 -10.91 9.13
CA GLY A 55 9.34 -10.64 10.32
C GLY A 55 8.67 -9.27 10.30
N MET A 56 9.42 -8.23 9.92
CA MET A 56 8.89 -6.87 9.79
C MET A 56 7.78 -6.78 8.74
N LYS A 57 7.92 -7.49 7.61
CA LYS A 57 6.89 -7.53 6.57
C LYS A 57 5.61 -8.18 7.06
N MET A 58 5.68 -9.28 7.80
CA MET A 58 4.50 -9.92 8.40
C MET A 58 3.78 -8.97 9.36
N GLN A 59 4.51 -8.28 10.24
CA GLN A 59 3.94 -7.31 11.18
C GLN A 59 3.29 -6.12 10.45
N ALA A 60 3.91 -5.62 9.38
CA ALA A 60 3.33 -4.57 8.53
C ALA A 60 2.03 -5.04 7.85
N ASN A 61 1.98 -6.29 7.37
CA ASN A 61 0.78 -6.89 6.79
C ASN A 61 -0.35 -7.03 7.83
N GLU A 62 -0.05 -7.47 9.06
CA GLU A 62 -1.02 -7.56 10.15
C GLU A 62 -1.60 -6.18 10.50
N THR A 63 -0.75 -5.17 10.60
CA THR A 63 -1.19 -3.78 10.83
C THR A 63 -2.08 -3.28 9.70
N SER A 64 -1.71 -3.56 8.45
CA SER A 64 -2.52 -3.24 7.27
C SER A 64 -3.88 -3.97 7.30
N ALA A 65 -3.91 -5.22 7.76
CA ALA A 65 -5.15 -6.00 7.88
C ALA A 65 -6.11 -5.38 8.91
N ILE A 66 -5.61 -5.00 10.09
CA ILE A 66 -6.40 -4.31 11.12
C ILE A 66 -6.98 -2.98 10.60
N GLN A 67 -6.16 -2.18 9.93
CA GLN A 67 -6.62 -0.91 9.34
C GLN A 67 -7.67 -1.14 8.25
N SER A 68 -7.52 -2.20 7.47
CA SER A 68 -8.48 -2.58 6.42
C SER A 68 -9.82 -3.02 7.02
N LEU A 69 -9.82 -3.79 8.12
CA LEU A 69 -11.05 -4.14 8.85
C LEU A 69 -11.75 -2.90 9.41
N ARG A 70 -11.00 -1.94 9.96
CA ARG A 70 -11.57 -0.66 10.40
C ARG A 70 -12.17 0.14 9.24
N ALA A 71 -11.55 0.11 8.06
CA ALA A 71 -12.10 0.74 6.87
C ALA A 71 -13.40 0.05 6.41
N ILE A 72 -13.48 -1.29 6.48
CA ILE A 72 -14.71 -2.04 6.21
C ILE A 72 -15.80 -1.65 7.22
N TYR A 73 -15.48 -1.57 8.50
CA TYR A 73 -16.42 -1.12 9.53
C TYR A 73 -16.97 0.28 9.24
N GLN A 74 -16.12 1.24 8.92
CA GLN A 74 -16.57 2.60 8.57
C GLN A 74 -17.47 2.60 7.31
N ALA A 75 -17.12 1.81 6.30
CA ALA A 75 -17.92 1.65 5.11
C ALA A 75 -19.29 1.01 5.43
N GLN A 76 -19.37 0.06 6.36
CA GLN A 76 -20.61 -0.56 6.82
C GLN A 76 -21.52 0.45 7.54
N ILE A 77 -20.97 1.27 8.43
CA ILE A 77 -21.73 2.34 9.11
C ILE A 77 -22.28 3.35 8.09
N GLN A 78 -21.46 3.75 7.11
CA GLN A 78 -21.88 4.65 6.05
C GLN A 78 -22.96 4.00 5.14
N TYR A 79 -22.82 2.71 4.83
CA TYR A 79 -23.79 1.96 4.07
C TYR A 79 -25.14 1.91 4.78
N GLN A 80 -25.16 1.56 6.06
CA GLN A 80 -26.38 1.53 6.89
C GLN A 80 -27.04 2.91 6.96
N THR A 81 -26.26 3.99 7.04
CA THR A 81 -26.78 5.37 7.06
C THR A 81 -27.41 5.76 5.73
N ASN A 82 -26.78 5.37 4.61
CA ASN A 82 -27.27 5.69 3.26
C ASN A 82 -28.47 4.81 2.85
N TYR A 83 -28.51 3.55 3.33
CA TYR A 83 -29.50 2.53 2.94
C TYR A 83 -30.13 1.86 4.18
N PRO A 84 -30.87 2.59 5.01
CA PRO A 84 -31.39 2.07 6.28
C PRO A 84 -32.33 0.89 6.11
N ALA A 85 -33.05 0.79 4.98
CA ALA A 85 -33.92 -0.34 4.68
C ALA A 85 -33.18 -1.65 4.39
N SER A 86 -31.89 -1.58 3.98
CA SER A 86 -31.04 -2.75 3.72
C SER A 86 -30.25 -3.18 4.96
N GLY A 87 -30.03 -2.26 5.93
CA GLY A 87 -29.17 -2.49 7.09
C GLY A 87 -27.68 -2.50 6.69
N PHE A 88 -26.95 -3.55 7.06
CA PHE A 88 -25.55 -3.73 6.68
C PHE A 88 -25.38 -4.39 5.30
N ALA A 89 -24.27 -4.16 4.64
CA ALA A 89 -23.97 -4.83 3.37
C ALA A 89 -23.51 -6.28 3.64
N PRO A 90 -24.12 -7.29 2.99
CA PRO A 90 -23.78 -8.68 3.22
C PRO A 90 -22.45 -9.12 2.56
N THR A 91 -21.88 -8.34 1.64
CA THR A 91 -20.63 -8.68 0.94
C THR A 91 -19.75 -7.45 0.70
N LEU A 92 -18.44 -7.67 0.57
CA LEU A 92 -17.48 -6.60 0.21
C LEU A 92 -17.75 -6.01 -1.18
N GLY A 93 -18.24 -6.83 -2.12
CA GLY A 93 -18.57 -6.37 -3.46
C GLY A 93 -19.67 -5.31 -3.47
N ILE A 94 -20.66 -5.43 -2.59
CA ILE A 94 -21.74 -4.43 -2.42
C ILE A 94 -21.18 -3.13 -1.84
N LEU A 95 -20.28 -3.19 -0.86
CA LEU A 95 -19.62 -2.00 -0.31
C LEU A 95 -18.73 -1.30 -1.33
N GLY A 96 -18.06 -2.07 -2.21
CA GLY A 96 -17.17 -1.52 -3.23
C GLY A 96 -17.96 -1.00 -4.43
N GLY A 97 -18.38 -1.90 -5.28
CA GLY A 97 -18.97 -1.57 -6.58
C GLY A 97 -17.93 -1.07 -7.60
N ASP A 98 -18.37 -0.87 -8.83
CA ASP A 98 -17.56 -0.26 -9.89
C ASP A 98 -17.92 1.24 -10.00
N PRO A 99 -16.95 2.16 -9.77
CA PRO A 99 -17.18 3.60 -9.93
C PRO A 99 -17.63 4.01 -11.33
N LYS A 100 -17.40 3.14 -12.33
CA LYS A 100 -17.84 3.37 -13.72
C LYS A 100 -19.27 2.91 -13.98
N SER A 101 -19.88 2.16 -13.06
CA SER A 101 -21.24 1.60 -13.23
C SER A 101 -22.39 2.58 -12.96
N GLY A 102 -22.08 3.86 -12.71
CA GLY A 102 -23.07 4.91 -12.47
C GLY A 102 -23.12 5.42 -11.04
N GLN A 103 -24.29 5.88 -10.60
CA GLN A 103 -24.45 6.42 -9.24
C GLN A 103 -24.45 5.30 -8.18
N PRO A 104 -24.01 5.59 -6.94
CA PRO A 104 -24.09 4.66 -5.82
C PRO A 104 -25.54 4.14 -5.60
N SER A 105 -25.64 2.84 -5.35
CA SER A 105 -26.92 2.15 -5.11
C SER A 105 -26.77 1.12 -3.97
N PRO A 106 -27.88 0.58 -3.43
CA PRO A 106 -27.80 -0.48 -2.41
C PRO A 106 -27.04 -1.73 -2.85
N GLN A 107 -26.93 -2.00 -4.15
CA GLN A 107 -26.19 -3.13 -4.72
C GLN A 107 -24.73 -2.81 -5.08
N SER A 108 -24.38 -1.50 -5.14
CA SER A 108 -23.06 -1.01 -5.52
C SER A 108 -22.83 0.34 -4.84
N ALA A 109 -22.41 0.31 -3.57
CA ALA A 109 -22.37 1.49 -2.72
C ALA A 109 -21.18 2.41 -2.95
N GLN A 110 -20.11 1.92 -3.59
CA GLN A 110 -18.88 2.66 -3.93
C GLN A 110 -18.18 3.28 -2.69
N LEU A 111 -18.30 2.63 -1.53
CA LEU A 111 -17.73 3.07 -0.25
C LEU A 111 -16.33 2.49 0.01
N LEU A 112 -16.03 1.33 -0.60
CA LEU A 112 -14.70 0.73 -0.58
C LEU A 112 -14.06 0.81 -1.96
N GLN A 113 -12.75 1.04 -1.99
CA GLN A 113 -11.99 1.17 -3.24
C GLN A 113 -10.82 0.19 -3.30
N GLY A 114 -10.38 -0.11 -4.53
CA GLY A 114 -9.19 -0.88 -4.84
C GLY A 114 -9.26 -2.34 -4.41
N ASP A 115 -8.11 -2.86 -3.96
CA ASP A 115 -7.89 -4.28 -3.67
C ASP A 115 -8.82 -4.83 -2.58
N LEU A 116 -9.30 -3.98 -1.67
CA LEU A 116 -10.17 -4.39 -0.58
C LEU A 116 -11.55 -4.86 -1.06
N THR A 117 -12.02 -4.30 -2.18
CA THR A 117 -13.28 -4.74 -2.82
C THR A 117 -13.17 -6.17 -3.38
N SER A 118 -11.98 -6.56 -3.86
CA SER A 118 -11.70 -7.92 -4.32
C SER A 118 -11.52 -8.91 -3.17
N GLY A 119 -11.47 -8.43 -1.92
CA GLY A 119 -11.22 -9.24 -0.72
C GLY A 119 -9.77 -9.65 -0.53
N GLN A 120 -8.79 -9.04 -1.23
CA GLN A 120 -7.38 -9.39 -1.05
C GLN A 120 -6.53 -8.12 -0.94
N LYS A 121 -5.73 -8.01 0.14
CA LYS A 121 -4.82 -6.88 0.34
C LYS A 121 -3.69 -7.26 1.29
N SER A 122 -2.47 -6.84 0.97
CA SER A 122 -1.28 -7.00 1.83
C SER A 122 -1.08 -8.43 2.34
N GLY A 123 -1.33 -9.46 1.49
CA GLY A 123 -1.18 -10.86 1.86
C GLY A 123 -2.25 -11.41 2.82
N TYR A 124 -3.39 -10.70 2.96
CA TYR A 124 -4.57 -11.11 3.70
C TYR A 124 -5.77 -11.26 2.77
N THR A 125 -6.66 -12.20 3.12
CA THR A 125 -7.95 -12.38 2.50
C THR A 125 -9.03 -11.86 3.44
N PHE A 126 -9.92 -11.01 2.92
CA PHE A 126 -11.01 -10.37 3.65
C PHE A 126 -12.35 -10.95 3.21
N ALA A 127 -13.26 -11.14 4.15
CA ALA A 127 -14.63 -11.57 3.88
C ALA A 127 -15.60 -10.96 4.89
N ILE A 128 -16.84 -10.73 4.46
CA ILE A 128 -17.95 -10.54 5.37
C ILE A 128 -18.61 -11.90 5.58
N VAL A 129 -18.71 -12.33 6.83
CA VAL A 129 -19.25 -13.61 7.24
C VAL A 129 -20.40 -13.41 8.23
N ASN A 130 -21.21 -14.46 8.44
CA ASN A 130 -22.29 -14.48 9.42
C ASN A 130 -23.26 -13.27 9.33
N PRO A 131 -23.70 -12.82 8.13
CA PRO A 131 -24.66 -11.73 8.05
C PRO A 131 -26.00 -12.18 8.67
N THR A 132 -26.43 -11.48 9.72
CA THR A 132 -27.72 -11.77 10.38
C THR A 132 -28.83 -11.12 9.56
N LYS A 133 -29.65 -11.96 8.91
CA LYS A 133 -30.73 -11.52 8.03
C LYS A 133 -32.07 -11.53 8.76
N VAL A 134 -32.86 -10.47 8.61
CA VAL A 134 -34.22 -10.33 9.07
C VAL A 134 -35.09 -9.85 7.90
N THR A 135 -36.24 -10.47 7.68
CA THR A 135 -37.18 -10.02 6.64
C THR A 135 -38.27 -9.14 7.27
N VAL A 136 -38.32 -7.87 6.89
CA VAL A 136 -39.32 -6.90 7.34
C VAL A 136 -40.08 -6.38 6.12
N ASN A 137 -41.40 -6.44 6.14
CA ASN A 137 -42.27 -5.99 5.03
C ASN A 137 -41.86 -6.58 3.67
N ASN A 138 -41.55 -7.86 3.63
CA ASN A 138 -41.11 -8.58 2.43
C ASN A 138 -39.76 -8.06 1.82
N GLN A 139 -38.98 -7.33 2.60
CA GLN A 139 -37.61 -6.87 2.26
C GLN A 139 -36.60 -7.46 3.22
N ASP A 140 -35.47 -7.91 2.69
CA ASP A 140 -34.39 -8.46 3.48
C ASP A 140 -33.54 -7.32 4.03
N MET A 141 -33.37 -7.27 5.36
CA MET A 141 -32.52 -6.35 6.08
C MET A 141 -31.44 -7.12 6.85
N TYR A 142 -30.22 -6.68 6.78
CA TYR A 142 -29.11 -7.27 7.54
C TYR A 142 -28.84 -6.45 8.80
N THR A 143 -29.05 -7.07 9.97
CA THR A 143 -28.95 -6.41 11.29
C THR A 143 -27.60 -6.61 11.95
N GLY A 144 -26.77 -7.53 11.45
CA GLY A 144 -25.46 -7.81 11.98
C GLY A 144 -24.55 -8.41 10.92
N TYR A 145 -23.25 -8.30 11.13
CA TYR A 145 -22.21 -8.89 10.32
C TYR A 145 -20.95 -9.10 11.14
N GLU A 146 -20.07 -9.91 10.62
CA GLU A 146 -18.68 -10.04 11.06
C GLU A 146 -17.80 -9.93 9.82
N ALA A 147 -16.75 -9.10 9.88
CA ALA A 147 -15.75 -9.04 8.83
C ALA A 147 -14.45 -9.68 9.34
N THR A 148 -13.89 -10.55 8.52
CA THR A 148 -12.69 -11.32 8.85
C THR A 148 -11.52 -10.98 7.94
N ALA A 149 -10.31 -11.08 8.45
CA ALA A 149 -9.05 -10.95 7.72
C ALA A 149 -8.14 -12.15 8.10
N VAL A 150 -7.90 -13.02 7.14
CA VAL A 150 -7.11 -14.24 7.31
C VAL A 150 -5.84 -14.14 6.47
N PRO A 151 -4.62 -14.46 7.02
CA PRO A 151 -3.41 -14.45 6.22
C PRO A 151 -3.46 -15.52 5.12
N GLN A 152 -3.08 -15.16 3.90
CA GLN A 152 -3.04 -16.09 2.75
C GLN A 152 -2.07 -17.27 2.99
N ALA A 153 -1.02 -17.03 3.77
CA ALA A 153 -0.08 -18.05 4.20
C ALA A 153 0.41 -17.75 5.63
N VAL A 154 -0.10 -18.52 6.60
CA VAL A 154 0.31 -18.41 8.01
C VAL A 154 1.82 -18.62 8.14
N GLY A 155 2.50 -17.73 8.88
CA GLY A 155 3.95 -17.73 9.05
C GLY A 155 4.75 -17.14 7.89
N LYS A 156 4.08 -16.69 6.80
CA LYS A 156 4.73 -15.99 5.67
C LYS A 156 4.14 -14.61 5.41
N THR A 157 2.82 -14.50 5.34
CA THR A 157 2.14 -13.22 5.12
C THR A 157 1.64 -12.58 6.41
N GLY A 158 1.44 -13.37 7.45
CA GLY A 158 1.06 -12.97 8.81
C GLY A 158 0.96 -14.22 9.70
N HIS A 159 0.84 -14.01 11.00
CA HIS A 159 0.64 -15.10 11.97
C HIS A 159 -0.81 -15.16 12.43
N ARG A 160 -1.45 -14.01 12.65
CA ARG A 160 -2.77 -13.91 13.28
C ARG A 160 -3.85 -13.63 12.25
N GLY A 161 -5.04 -14.21 12.49
CA GLY A 161 -6.28 -13.76 11.86
C GLY A 161 -6.91 -12.63 12.68
N PHE A 162 -7.79 -11.84 12.05
CA PHE A 162 -8.49 -10.74 12.71
C PHE A 162 -9.96 -10.71 12.31
N CYS A 163 -10.81 -10.31 13.25
CA CYS A 163 -12.23 -10.14 13.03
C CYS A 163 -12.69 -8.80 13.61
N ILE A 164 -13.74 -8.23 13.00
CA ILE A 164 -14.45 -7.06 13.50
C ILE A 164 -15.94 -7.26 13.32
N ASP A 165 -16.71 -6.93 14.34
CA ASP A 165 -18.17 -7.03 14.33
C ASP A 165 -18.84 -5.67 14.16
N GLN A 166 -20.16 -5.62 14.24
CA GLN A 166 -20.95 -4.38 14.15
C GLN A 166 -20.73 -3.42 15.32
N GLN A 167 -20.10 -3.85 16.42
CA GLN A 167 -19.72 -2.99 17.55
C GLN A 167 -18.39 -2.27 17.26
N GLY A 168 -17.63 -2.71 16.25
CA GLY A 168 -16.34 -2.12 15.89
C GLY A 168 -15.17 -2.62 16.72
N GLU A 169 -15.37 -3.66 17.53
CA GLU A 169 -14.31 -4.28 18.32
C GLU A 169 -13.47 -5.21 17.44
N VAL A 170 -12.16 -4.94 17.36
CA VAL A 170 -11.24 -5.82 16.64
C VAL A 170 -10.72 -6.90 17.57
N LYS A 171 -10.91 -8.16 17.18
CA LYS A 171 -10.40 -9.35 17.87
C LYS A 171 -9.42 -10.09 16.99
N ALA A 172 -8.52 -10.86 17.61
CA ALA A 172 -7.54 -11.68 16.92
C ALA A 172 -7.74 -13.17 17.18
N ASP A 173 -7.42 -13.96 16.17
CA ASP A 173 -7.17 -15.39 16.28
C ASP A 173 -5.66 -15.65 16.20
N PRO A 174 -5.02 -16.10 17.29
CA PRO A 174 -3.58 -16.40 17.30
C PRO A 174 -3.16 -17.51 16.33
N ALA A 175 -4.10 -18.39 15.94
CA ALA A 175 -3.84 -19.48 15.01
C ALA A 175 -3.90 -19.06 13.53
N GLY A 176 -4.25 -17.81 13.25
CA GLY A 176 -4.34 -17.30 11.87
C GLY A 176 -5.63 -17.67 11.16
N GLY A 177 -6.68 -18.09 11.89
CA GLY A 177 -8.00 -18.41 11.37
C GLY A 177 -9.02 -17.30 11.60
N THR A 178 -10.27 -17.71 11.82
CA THR A 178 -11.43 -16.85 12.06
C THR A 178 -12.02 -16.99 13.47
N ASN A 179 -11.40 -17.80 14.35
CA ASN A 179 -11.84 -17.96 15.73
C ASN A 179 -11.28 -16.86 16.63
N CYS A 180 -11.78 -15.64 16.45
CA CYS A 180 -11.26 -14.44 17.09
C CYS A 180 -11.73 -14.32 18.55
N THR A 181 -10.88 -14.70 19.49
CA THR A 181 -11.19 -14.72 20.94
C THR A 181 -10.42 -13.67 21.72
N VAL A 182 -9.33 -13.11 21.15
CA VAL A 182 -8.44 -12.17 21.84
C VAL A 182 -8.77 -10.74 21.38
N ALA A 183 -9.31 -9.91 22.28
CA ALA A 183 -9.54 -8.51 22.02
C ALA A 183 -8.21 -7.75 21.80
N LEU A 184 -8.13 -6.90 20.80
CA LEU A 184 -7.01 -6.02 20.57
C LEU A 184 -7.33 -4.66 21.19
N GLN A 185 -6.52 -4.26 22.16
CA GLN A 185 -6.58 -2.94 22.79
C GLN A 185 -6.03 -1.86 21.89
#